data_80db59880e1e09afc074b8c60d6c5aac
#
_entry.id   80db59880e1e09afc074b8c60d6c5aac
#
_cell.length_a   1.000
_cell.length_b   1.000
_cell.length_c   1.000
_cell.angle_alpha   90.00
_cell.angle_beta   90.00
_cell.angle_gamma   90.00
#
_symmetry.space_group_name_H-M   'P 1'
#
loop_
_entity.id
_entity.type
_entity.pdbx_description
1 polymer ?
#
loop_
_entity_poly.entity_id
_entity_poly.type
_entity_poly.pdbx_seq_one_letter_code
_entity_poly.pdbx_strand_id
1 'polypeptide(L)'
;MNNTDNTCTINTNSSDCTDNVLLGLGYSVVFLLGFLANAAALWAFIGKRKSWTDTHIYMLNLAIADSLLVIFLPFRIYDSFFCLPKTRLCTFLIYLHFANMYASIGTTTAISVQRYLAVRFPVKARLWKRKKEAAFVVCLVLWVVLLIMCVVFREENYPKNLWACFDRCKDRPLSFKFVLLLVVFGFFVPLLVVVFCSSRIICILQKKGKDLKSTSGIVTANMIVFIICYTPIHVAFLVNHFNVVPENWKCTYIPEHVFLVVSEWIAATNCCFDSISYYLLLKRFYS
;
A
#
# COMPACT_ATOMS: atom_id res chain seq x y z
N MET A 1 -23.25 39.49 -9.32
CA MET A 1 -22.44 38.59 -8.50
C MET A 1 -22.97 37.17 -8.72
N ASN A 2 -22.50 36.52 -9.75
CA ASN A 2 -22.94 35.16 -10.08
C ASN A 2 -22.07 34.17 -9.33
N ASN A 3 -22.64 33.58 -8.27
CA ASN A 3 -22.09 32.36 -7.66
C ASN A 3 -22.24 31.22 -8.68
N THR A 4 -21.26 31.03 -9.54
CA THR A 4 -21.13 29.79 -10.27
C THR A 4 -20.68 28.73 -9.25
N ASP A 5 -21.66 27.98 -8.78
CA ASP A 5 -21.46 26.73 -8.02
C ASP A 5 -20.70 25.76 -8.93
N ASN A 6 -19.35 25.86 -8.89
CA ASN A 6 -18.46 24.92 -9.58
C ASN A 6 -18.47 23.57 -8.85
N THR A 7 -19.65 22.96 -8.75
CA THR A 7 -19.75 21.59 -8.32
C THR A 7 -19.15 20.69 -9.40
N CYS A 8 -18.21 19.86 -9.01
CA CYS A 8 -17.63 18.78 -9.82
C CYS A 8 -18.76 17.77 -10.11
N THR A 9 -19.62 18.07 -11.08
CA THR A 9 -20.76 17.23 -11.46
C THR A 9 -20.42 16.46 -12.73
N ILE A 10 -20.55 15.15 -12.67
CA ILE A 10 -20.56 14.28 -13.85
C ILE A 10 -21.89 14.51 -14.56
N ASN A 11 -21.86 14.88 -15.84
CA ASN A 11 -23.00 14.65 -16.71
C ASN A 11 -23.14 13.14 -16.82
N THR A 12 -24.24 12.58 -16.32
CA THR A 12 -24.55 11.16 -16.26
C THR A 12 -24.84 10.53 -17.63
N ASN A 13 -24.17 10.99 -18.67
CA ASN A 13 -24.19 10.28 -19.93
C ASN A 13 -23.22 9.11 -19.83
N SER A 14 -23.73 7.91 -20.05
CA SER A 14 -23.16 6.58 -19.92
C SER A 14 -21.84 6.29 -20.68
N SER A 15 -21.22 7.29 -21.29
CA SER A 15 -19.96 7.17 -22.04
C SER A 15 -18.69 7.29 -21.17
N ASP A 16 -18.78 7.95 -20.01
CA ASP A 16 -17.57 8.21 -19.19
C ASP A 16 -17.11 6.99 -18.36
N CYS A 17 -17.99 6.00 -18.18
CA CYS A 17 -17.68 4.78 -17.43
C CYS A 17 -17.02 3.67 -18.24
N THR A 18 -17.12 3.69 -19.56
CA THR A 18 -16.61 2.61 -20.45
C THR A 18 -15.09 2.60 -20.56
N ASP A 19 -14.43 3.72 -20.26
CA ASP A 19 -12.97 3.83 -20.37
C ASP A 19 -12.19 3.09 -19.28
N ASN A 20 -12.87 2.60 -18.25
CA ASN A 20 -12.24 1.96 -17.08
C ASN A 20 -12.34 0.42 -17.06
N VAL A 21 -12.89 -0.23 -18.11
CA VAL A 21 -13.05 -1.70 -18.16
C VAL A 21 -11.73 -2.43 -17.96
N LEU A 22 -10.65 -1.95 -18.57
CA LEU A 22 -9.32 -2.55 -18.41
C LEU A 22 -8.83 -2.49 -16.95
N LEU A 23 -9.09 -1.38 -16.28
CA LEU A 23 -8.77 -1.21 -14.87
C LEU A 23 -9.60 -2.16 -13.99
N GLY A 24 -10.90 -2.29 -14.27
CA GLY A 24 -11.80 -3.22 -13.59
C GLY A 24 -11.34 -4.68 -13.73
N LEU A 25 -10.94 -5.09 -14.92
CA LEU A 25 -10.35 -6.42 -15.16
C LEU A 25 -9.04 -6.58 -14.39
N GLY A 26 -8.17 -5.56 -14.39
CA GLY A 26 -6.93 -5.57 -13.61
C GLY A 26 -7.16 -5.75 -12.11
N TYR A 27 -8.10 -5.01 -11.52
CA TYR A 27 -8.46 -5.19 -10.10
C TYR A 27 -9.12 -6.54 -9.82
N SER A 28 -9.87 -7.12 -10.78
CA SER A 28 -10.44 -8.46 -10.63
C SER A 28 -9.37 -9.54 -10.48
N VAL A 29 -8.30 -9.44 -11.26
CA VAL A 29 -7.14 -10.35 -11.14
C VAL A 29 -6.47 -10.17 -9.77
N VAL A 30 -6.22 -8.93 -9.34
CA VAL A 30 -5.63 -8.65 -8.02
C VAL A 30 -6.53 -9.17 -6.89
N PHE A 31 -7.85 -9.01 -7.01
CA PHE A 31 -8.82 -9.55 -6.05
C PHE A 31 -8.71 -11.06 -5.92
N LEU A 32 -8.76 -11.80 -7.03
CA LEU A 32 -8.71 -13.26 -7.01
C LEU A 32 -7.39 -13.79 -6.42
N LEU A 33 -6.27 -13.28 -6.92
CA LEU A 33 -4.95 -13.71 -6.45
C LEU A 33 -4.71 -13.29 -5.00
N GLY A 34 -5.04 -12.04 -4.66
CA GLY A 34 -4.88 -11.52 -3.31
C GLY A 34 -5.77 -12.24 -2.30
N PHE A 35 -7.02 -12.55 -2.65
CA PHE A 35 -7.93 -13.29 -1.77
C PHE A 35 -7.39 -14.69 -1.45
N LEU A 36 -7.02 -15.46 -2.47
CA LEU A 36 -6.51 -16.80 -2.29
C LEU A 36 -5.19 -16.81 -1.48
N ALA A 37 -4.28 -15.92 -1.83
CA ALA A 37 -2.96 -15.88 -1.20
C ALA A 37 -3.03 -15.40 0.26
N ASN A 38 -3.81 -14.36 0.58
CA ASN A 38 -3.95 -13.86 1.94
C ASN A 38 -4.80 -14.80 2.82
N ALA A 39 -5.85 -15.43 2.28
CA ALA A 39 -6.60 -16.44 3.01
C ALA A 39 -5.71 -17.64 3.39
N ALA A 40 -4.89 -18.12 2.46
CA ALA A 40 -3.92 -19.20 2.73
C ALA A 40 -2.88 -18.78 3.77
N ALA A 41 -2.37 -17.55 3.71
CA ALA A 41 -1.43 -17.01 4.68
C ALA A 41 -2.05 -16.93 6.09
N LEU A 42 -3.24 -16.35 6.22
CA LEU A 42 -3.95 -16.24 7.50
C LEU A 42 -4.22 -17.62 8.10
N TRP A 43 -4.69 -18.57 7.29
CA TRP A 43 -4.92 -19.94 7.75
C TRP A 43 -3.64 -20.61 8.27
N ALA A 44 -2.54 -20.45 7.56
CA ALA A 44 -1.23 -20.96 8.00
C ALA A 44 -0.75 -20.31 9.31
N PHE A 45 -0.97 -18.99 9.50
CA PHE A 45 -0.65 -18.29 10.75
C PHE A 45 -1.48 -18.76 11.94
N ILE A 46 -2.79 -18.94 11.76
CA ILE A 46 -3.71 -19.41 12.82
C ILE A 46 -3.30 -20.83 13.28
N GLY A 47 -2.95 -21.71 12.33
CA GLY A 47 -2.50 -23.07 12.65
C GLY A 47 -1.21 -23.13 13.47
N LYS A 48 -0.34 -22.13 13.34
CA LYS A 48 0.99 -22.11 14.00
C LYS A 48 1.10 -21.13 15.19
N ARG A 49 -0.01 -20.65 15.75
CA ARG A 49 -0.05 -19.61 16.80
C ARG A 49 0.81 -19.90 18.04
N LYS A 50 1.05 -21.17 18.37
CA LYS A 50 1.86 -21.57 19.55
C LYS A 50 3.35 -21.26 19.40
N SER A 51 3.87 -21.14 18.19
CA SER A 51 5.29 -20.92 17.89
C SER A 51 5.60 -19.53 17.33
N TRP A 52 4.72 -18.54 17.54
CA TRP A 52 4.89 -17.20 16.99
C TRP A 52 6.14 -16.50 17.53
N THR A 53 6.89 -15.89 16.62
CA THR A 53 7.96 -14.96 16.87
C THR A 53 7.51 -13.52 16.58
N ASP A 54 8.35 -12.54 16.89
CA ASP A 54 8.17 -11.14 16.48
C ASP A 54 7.94 -10.98 14.96
N THR A 55 8.69 -11.72 14.14
CA THR A 55 8.50 -11.73 12.67
C THR A 55 7.09 -12.21 12.27
N HIS A 56 6.53 -13.20 12.97
CA HIS A 56 5.17 -13.67 12.69
C HIS A 56 4.12 -12.60 12.99
N ILE A 57 4.35 -11.76 14.01
CA ILE A 57 3.43 -10.66 14.35
C ILE A 57 3.38 -9.63 13.23
N TYR A 58 4.55 -9.21 12.71
CA TYR A 58 4.60 -8.29 11.58
C TYR A 58 3.97 -8.88 10.32
N MET A 59 4.24 -10.15 10.01
CA MET A 59 3.63 -10.83 8.85
C MET A 59 2.13 -10.97 9.00
N LEU A 60 1.63 -11.27 10.21
CA LEU A 60 0.20 -11.33 10.48
C LEU A 60 -0.44 -9.94 10.30
N ASN A 61 0.19 -8.89 10.83
CA ASN A 61 -0.27 -7.51 10.65
C ASN A 61 -0.41 -7.16 9.16
N LEU A 62 0.57 -7.52 8.37
CA LEU A 62 0.58 -7.28 6.92
C LEU A 62 -0.53 -8.10 6.23
N ALA A 63 -0.67 -9.39 6.55
CA ALA A 63 -1.74 -10.22 5.99
C ALA A 63 -3.15 -9.74 6.37
N ILE A 64 -3.34 -9.16 7.55
CA ILE A 64 -4.60 -8.53 7.96
C ILE A 64 -4.84 -7.26 7.13
N ALA A 65 -3.85 -6.40 6.99
CA ALA A 65 -3.93 -5.19 6.19
C ALA A 65 -4.30 -5.53 4.73
N ASP A 66 -3.57 -6.46 4.11
CA ASP A 66 -3.81 -6.90 2.74
C ASP A 66 -5.20 -7.54 2.57
N SER A 67 -5.66 -8.31 3.56
CA SER A 67 -7.01 -8.90 3.54
C SER A 67 -8.08 -7.82 3.59
N LEU A 68 -7.89 -6.75 4.37
CA LEU A 68 -8.79 -5.61 4.39
C LEU A 68 -8.86 -4.94 3.01
N LEU A 69 -7.71 -4.70 2.35
CA LEU A 69 -7.71 -4.18 0.99
C LEU A 69 -8.50 -5.07 0.05
N VAL A 70 -8.20 -6.38 0.05
CA VAL A 70 -8.83 -7.36 -0.84
C VAL A 70 -10.35 -7.44 -0.64
N ILE A 71 -10.84 -7.38 0.61
CA ILE A 71 -12.29 -7.38 0.91
C ILE A 71 -13.00 -6.16 0.31
N PHE A 72 -12.31 -5.03 0.15
CA PHE A 72 -12.90 -3.81 -0.39
C PHE A 72 -12.64 -3.60 -1.89
N LEU A 73 -11.75 -4.40 -2.54
CA LEU A 73 -11.55 -4.35 -3.99
C LEU A 73 -12.83 -4.56 -4.83
N PRO A 74 -13.82 -5.40 -4.44
CA PRO A 74 -15.07 -5.51 -5.19
C PRO A 74 -15.79 -4.17 -5.42
N PHE A 75 -15.71 -3.22 -4.48
CA PHE A 75 -16.27 -1.88 -4.68
C PHE A 75 -15.51 -1.09 -5.76
N ARG A 76 -14.20 -1.24 -5.83
CA ARG A 76 -13.35 -0.64 -6.86
C ARG A 76 -13.65 -1.25 -8.24
N ILE A 77 -13.82 -2.58 -8.28
CA ILE A 77 -14.22 -3.30 -9.50
C ILE A 77 -15.60 -2.84 -9.95
N TYR A 78 -16.56 -2.77 -9.05
CA TYR A 78 -17.92 -2.31 -9.35
C TYR A 78 -17.91 -0.87 -9.89
N ASP A 79 -17.14 0.03 -9.27
CA ASP A 79 -17.00 1.43 -9.70
C ASP A 79 -16.44 1.53 -11.13
N SER A 80 -15.50 0.66 -11.49
CA SER A 80 -14.91 0.63 -12.85
C SER A 80 -15.90 0.25 -13.95
N PHE A 81 -16.98 -0.48 -13.61
CA PHE A 81 -17.99 -0.91 -14.58
C PHE A 81 -19.31 -0.12 -14.49
N PHE A 82 -19.70 0.34 -13.30
CA PHE A 82 -21.05 0.83 -13.03
C PHE A 82 -21.10 2.21 -12.35
N CYS A 83 -19.97 2.88 -12.16
CA CYS A 83 -19.85 4.18 -11.49
C CYS A 83 -20.61 4.27 -10.16
N LEU A 84 -19.93 4.06 -9.08
CA LEU A 84 -20.48 4.23 -7.74
C LEU A 84 -20.87 5.70 -7.47
N PRO A 85 -22.03 5.93 -6.84
CA PRO A 85 -22.42 7.29 -6.47
C PRO A 85 -21.47 7.87 -5.43
N LYS A 86 -21.13 9.16 -5.56
CA LYS A 86 -20.23 9.91 -4.65
C LYS A 86 -20.84 10.08 -3.27
N THR A 87 -20.58 9.14 -2.39
CA THR A 87 -21.11 9.09 -1.03
C THR A 87 -19.99 9.10 0.01
N ARG A 88 -20.34 9.13 1.29
CA ARG A 88 -19.38 8.96 2.39
C ARG A 88 -18.67 7.60 2.35
N LEU A 89 -19.30 6.60 1.73
CA LEU A 89 -18.68 5.29 1.51
C LEU A 89 -17.44 5.43 0.62
N CYS A 90 -17.50 6.21 -0.48
CA CYS A 90 -16.32 6.46 -1.33
C CYS A 90 -15.17 7.07 -0.55
N THR A 91 -15.46 8.07 0.28
CA THR A 91 -14.45 8.69 1.14
C THR A 91 -13.81 7.67 2.08
N PHE A 92 -14.62 6.83 2.72
CA PHE A 92 -14.13 5.76 3.60
C PHE A 92 -13.24 4.76 2.84
N LEU A 93 -13.66 4.32 1.65
CA LEU A 93 -12.90 3.38 0.81
C LEU A 93 -11.54 3.96 0.38
N ILE A 94 -11.49 5.26 0.02
CA ILE A 94 -10.24 5.96 -0.30
C ILE A 94 -9.30 5.98 0.90
N TYR A 95 -9.79 6.40 2.08
CA TYR A 95 -8.95 6.42 3.29
C TYR A 95 -8.46 5.03 3.66
N LEU A 96 -9.30 4.01 3.53
CA LEU A 96 -8.92 2.63 3.80
C LEU A 96 -7.83 2.13 2.85
N HIS A 97 -7.96 2.44 1.55
CA HIS A 97 -6.96 2.08 0.55
C HIS A 97 -5.59 2.69 0.88
N PHE A 98 -5.53 3.98 1.16
CA PHE A 98 -4.27 4.64 1.51
C PHE A 98 -3.74 4.23 2.88
N ALA A 99 -4.59 4.07 3.88
CA ALA A 99 -4.17 3.57 5.20
C ALA A 99 -3.54 2.19 5.09
N ASN A 100 -4.14 1.29 4.29
CA ASN A 100 -3.58 -0.02 4.02
C ASN A 100 -2.22 0.05 3.32
N MET A 101 -2.09 0.87 2.30
CA MET A 101 -0.83 1.07 1.57
C MET A 101 0.30 1.51 2.52
N TYR A 102 0.05 2.51 3.37
CA TYR A 102 1.06 2.99 4.32
C TYR A 102 1.28 2.02 5.49
N ALA A 103 0.28 1.23 5.87
CA ALA A 103 0.47 0.13 6.83
C ALA A 103 1.42 -0.94 6.26
N SER A 104 1.28 -1.31 4.99
CA SER A 104 2.19 -2.23 4.30
C SER A 104 3.60 -1.65 4.20
N ILE A 105 3.77 -0.40 3.78
CA ILE A 105 5.09 0.27 3.71
C ILE A 105 5.76 0.25 5.09
N GLY A 106 5.06 0.69 6.13
CA GLY A 106 5.61 0.75 7.50
C GLY A 106 5.96 -0.62 8.06
N THR A 107 5.10 -1.61 7.85
CA THR A 107 5.34 -2.99 8.32
C THR A 107 6.50 -3.65 7.59
N THR A 108 6.60 -3.49 6.28
CA THR A 108 7.74 -4.00 5.48
C THR A 108 9.04 -3.36 5.90
N THR A 109 9.01 -2.07 6.24
CA THR A 109 10.16 -1.35 6.80
C THR A 109 10.57 -1.94 8.15
N ALA A 110 9.62 -2.16 9.06
CA ALA A 110 9.88 -2.77 10.36
C ALA A 110 10.47 -4.19 10.23
N ILE A 111 9.93 -5.01 9.31
CA ILE A 111 10.48 -6.34 8.99
C ILE A 111 11.93 -6.24 8.51
N SER A 112 12.23 -5.30 7.63
CA SER A 112 13.57 -5.10 7.07
C SER A 112 14.58 -4.73 8.17
N VAL A 113 14.22 -3.82 9.07
CA VAL A 113 15.05 -3.43 10.22
C VAL A 113 15.26 -4.61 11.17
N GLN A 114 14.20 -5.32 11.53
CA GLN A 114 14.27 -6.47 12.42
C GLN A 114 15.20 -7.57 11.87
N ARG A 115 15.11 -7.87 10.57
CA ARG A 115 15.98 -8.82 9.90
C ARG A 115 17.43 -8.39 9.89
N TYR A 116 17.67 -7.11 9.59
CA TYR A 116 19.01 -6.54 9.64
C TYR A 116 19.62 -6.71 11.04
N LEU A 117 18.88 -6.38 12.09
CA LEU A 117 19.34 -6.55 13.47
C LEU A 117 19.61 -8.01 13.83
N ALA A 118 18.75 -8.92 13.36
CA ALA A 118 18.92 -10.36 13.59
C ALA A 118 20.16 -10.93 12.91
N VAL A 119 20.49 -10.48 11.71
CA VAL A 119 21.66 -10.93 10.95
C VAL A 119 22.95 -10.28 11.47
N ARG A 120 22.90 -9.00 11.85
CA ARG A 120 24.06 -8.22 12.31
C ARG A 120 24.43 -8.51 13.75
N PHE A 121 23.44 -8.73 14.63
CA PHE A 121 23.62 -8.91 16.07
C PHE A 121 22.92 -10.19 16.58
N PRO A 122 23.37 -11.40 16.17
CA PRO A 122 22.61 -12.64 16.41
C PRO A 122 22.43 -12.96 17.90
N VAL A 123 23.41 -12.63 18.74
CA VAL A 123 23.34 -12.88 20.20
C VAL A 123 22.28 -11.97 20.85
N LYS A 124 22.31 -10.68 20.55
CA LYS A 124 21.30 -9.73 21.04
C LYS A 124 19.91 -10.04 20.50
N ALA A 125 19.82 -10.43 19.23
CA ALA A 125 18.56 -10.82 18.59
C ALA A 125 17.91 -12.04 19.27
N ARG A 126 18.69 -13.01 19.76
CA ARG A 126 18.16 -14.14 20.56
C ARG A 126 17.52 -13.68 21.87
N LEU A 127 18.09 -12.67 22.53
CA LEU A 127 17.53 -12.06 23.75
C LEU A 127 16.26 -11.25 23.41
N TRP A 128 16.20 -10.59 22.26
CA TRP A 128 15.05 -9.81 21.80
C TRP A 128 13.92 -10.67 21.21
N LYS A 129 14.20 -11.86 20.67
CA LYS A 129 13.18 -12.81 20.19
C LYS A 129 12.10 -13.16 21.21
N ARG A 130 12.35 -12.93 22.49
CA ARG A 130 11.36 -13.12 23.56
C ARG A 130 10.35 -11.96 23.69
N LYS A 131 10.54 -10.83 22.99
CA LYS A 131 9.68 -9.64 23.14
C LYS A 131 8.70 -9.50 21.98
N LYS A 132 7.78 -10.48 21.83
CA LYS A 132 6.60 -10.36 20.94
C LYS A 132 5.84 -9.05 21.16
N GLU A 133 5.82 -8.58 22.40
CA GLU A 133 5.21 -7.34 22.84
C GLU A 133 5.74 -6.12 22.08
N ALA A 134 7.06 -6.06 21.82
CA ALA A 134 7.63 -4.95 21.06
C ALA A 134 7.12 -4.89 19.61
N ALA A 135 7.00 -6.03 18.94
CA ALA A 135 6.45 -6.10 17.59
C ALA A 135 4.97 -5.68 17.56
N PHE A 136 4.19 -6.12 18.56
CA PHE A 136 2.80 -5.72 18.70
C PHE A 136 2.66 -4.21 18.94
N VAL A 137 3.48 -3.63 19.82
CA VAL A 137 3.49 -2.18 20.08
C VAL A 137 3.85 -1.40 18.82
N VAL A 138 4.84 -1.84 18.03
CA VAL A 138 5.19 -1.18 16.75
C VAL A 138 4.01 -1.20 15.77
N CYS A 139 3.33 -2.35 15.62
CA CYS A 139 2.14 -2.45 14.77
C CYS A 139 1.01 -1.52 15.28
N LEU A 140 0.76 -1.51 16.59
CA LEU A 140 -0.26 -0.65 17.19
C LEU A 140 0.04 0.83 16.95
N VAL A 141 1.28 1.26 17.21
CA VAL A 141 1.72 2.65 16.97
C VAL A 141 1.56 3.02 15.50
N LEU A 142 1.92 2.13 14.58
CA LEU A 142 1.73 2.36 13.15
C LEU A 142 0.26 2.63 12.81
N TRP A 143 -0.67 1.80 13.27
CA TRP A 143 -2.10 1.99 13.02
C TRP A 143 -2.65 3.25 13.68
N VAL A 144 -2.23 3.57 14.91
CA VAL A 144 -2.63 4.80 15.60
C VAL A 144 -2.15 6.03 14.82
N VAL A 145 -0.90 6.04 14.35
CA VAL A 145 -0.38 7.14 13.52
C VAL A 145 -1.19 7.30 12.24
N LEU A 146 -1.49 6.20 11.53
CA LEU A 146 -2.31 6.24 10.31
C LEU A 146 -3.72 6.76 10.57
N LEU A 147 -4.35 6.35 11.66
CA LEU A 147 -5.68 6.86 12.05
C LEU A 147 -5.64 8.36 12.37
N ILE A 148 -4.63 8.81 13.12
CA ILE A 148 -4.43 10.25 13.40
C ILE A 148 -4.27 11.01 12.09
N MET A 149 -3.47 10.51 11.15
CA MET A 149 -3.30 11.11 9.83
C MET A 149 -4.62 11.22 9.07
N CYS A 150 -5.44 10.16 9.06
CA CYS A 150 -6.77 10.17 8.43
C CYS A 150 -7.70 11.22 9.06
N VAL A 151 -7.61 11.44 10.37
CA VAL A 151 -8.44 12.43 11.09
C VAL A 151 -7.93 13.85 10.85
N VAL A 152 -6.62 14.10 11.00
CA VAL A 152 -6.00 15.44 10.88
C VAL A 152 -6.11 15.99 9.45
N PHE A 153 -5.94 15.13 8.44
CA PHE A 153 -6.04 15.52 7.04
C PHE A 153 -7.40 15.22 6.42
N ARG A 154 -8.42 15.00 7.26
CA ARG A 154 -9.79 14.86 6.81
C ARG A 154 -10.24 16.18 6.19
N GLU A 155 -10.57 16.13 4.90
CA GLU A 155 -11.19 17.26 4.23
C GLU A 155 -12.70 17.27 4.51
N GLU A 156 -13.21 18.38 5.06
CA GLU A 156 -14.64 18.54 5.35
C GLU A 156 -15.50 18.50 4.09
N ASN A 157 -14.92 18.85 2.94
CA ASN A 157 -15.62 18.93 1.65
C ASN A 157 -15.67 17.58 0.88
N TYR A 158 -15.21 16.48 1.43
CA TYR A 158 -15.51 15.18 0.86
C TYR A 158 -17.00 14.83 1.09
N PRO A 159 -17.72 14.32 0.10
CA PRO A 159 -17.32 13.87 -1.24
C PRO A 159 -17.37 14.93 -2.35
N LYS A 160 -17.60 16.22 -2.07
CA LYS A 160 -17.73 17.31 -3.08
C LYS A 160 -16.46 17.48 -3.92
N ASN A 161 -15.30 17.11 -3.39
CA ASN A 161 -14.01 17.19 -4.09
C ASN A 161 -13.74 15.98 -4.99
N LEU A 162 -14.67 15.04 -5.09
CA LEU A 162 -14.53 13.87 -5.95
C LEU A 162 -15.19 14.12 -7.31
N TRP A 163 -14.50 13.68 -8.37
CA TRP A 163 -15.06 13.59 -9.72
C TRP A 163 -15.90 12.30 -9.87
N ALA A 164 -15.30 11.14 -9.57
CA ALA A 164 -15.94 9.85 -9.44
C ALA A 164 -15.71 9.29 -8.04
N CYS A 165 -16.20 8.08 -7.71
CA CYS A 165 -16.11 7.54 -6.35
C CYS A 165 -14.65 7.47 -5.85
N PHE A 166 -13.70 7.08 -6.69
CA PHE A 166 -12.30 6.97 -6.35
C PHE A 166 -11.42 8.06 -6.97
N ASP A 167 -12.01 8.92 -7.81
CA ASP A 167 -11.28 9.95 -8.53
C ASP A 167 -11.56 11.34 -7.96
N ARG A 168 -10.47 12.03 -7.59
CA ARG A 168 -10.53 13.41 -7.14
C ARG A 168 -10.67 14.35 -8.32
N CYS A 169 -11.42 15.47 -8.13
CA CYS A 169 -11.46 16.56 -9.08
C CYS A 169 -10.06 17.12 -9.33
N LYS A 170 -9.68 17.22 -10.59
CA LYS A 170 -8.32 17.58 -11.01
C LYS A 170 -7.94 19.02 -10.70
N ASP A 171 -8.96 19.91 -10.65
CA ASP A 171 -8.85 21.32 -10.25
C ASP A 171 -8.68 21.52 -8.73
N ARG A 172 -8.75 20.46 -7.94
CA ARG A 172 -8.65 20.51 -6.48
C ARG A 172 -7.57 19.56 -5.96
N PRO A 173 -6.29 19.86 -6.19
CA PRO A 173 -5.18 19.01 -5.75
C PRO A 173 -5.15 18.88 -4.22
N LEU A 174 -4.53 17.85 -3.73
CA LEU A 174 -4.22 17.68 -2.29
C LEU A 174 -3.30 18.82 -1.83
N SER A 175 -3.40 19.21 -0.57
CA SER A 175 -2.52 20.26 -0.03
C SER A 175 -1.04 19.84 -0.15
N PHE A 176 -0.16 20.78 -0.54
CA PHE A 176 1.27 20.50 -0.72
C PHE A 176 1.90 19.92 0.54
N LYS A 177 1.54 20.45 1.71
CA LYS A 177 2.05 19.95 3.00
C LYS A 177 1.72 18.48 3.20
N PHE A 178 0.51 18.06 2.82
CA PHE A 178 0.08 16.67 2.93
C PHE A 178 0.81 15.78 1.93
N VAL A 179 0.91 16.18 0.66
CA VAL A 179 1.68 15.46 -0.37
C VAL A 179 3.13 15.28 0.05
N LEU A 180 3.76 16.35 0.53
CA LEU A 180 5.15 16.31 1.00
C LEU A 180 5.32 15.33 2.17
N LEU A 181 4.40 15.33 3.13
CA LEU A 181 4.42 14.44 4.27
C LEU A 181 4.28 12.97 3.82
N LEU A 182 3.35 12.68 2.92
CA LEU A 182 3.16 11.33 2.37
C LEU A 182 4.40 10.86 1.58
N VAL A 183 4.96 11.72 0.75
CA VAL A 183 6.11 11.34 -0.09
C VAL A 183 7.39 11.20 0.74
N VAL A 184 7.67 12.14 1.65
CA VAL A 184 8.93 12.12 2.41
C VAL A 184 8.87 11.08 3.53
N PHE A 185 7.90 11.20 4.44
CA PHE A 185 7.84 10.33 5.63
C PHE A 185 7.08 9.02 5.36
N GLY A 186 6.08 9.04 4.49
CA GLY A 186 5.32 7.85 4.13
C GLY A 186 6.07 6.91 3.18
N PHE A 187 7.00 7.43 2.37
CA PHE A 187 7.67 6.61 1.35
C PHE A 187 9.21 6.78 1.32
N PHE A 188 9.74 8.00 1.15
CA PHE A 188 11.17 8.18 0.89
C PHE A 188 12.04 7.72 2.06
N VAL A 189 11.69 8.07 3.30
CA VAL A 189 12.39 7.60 4.51
C VAL A 189 12.27 6.07 4.64
N PRO A 190 11.09 5.44 4.57
CA PRO A 190 10.95 3.98 4.47
C PRO A 190 11.80 3.33 3.39
N LEU A 191 11.81 3.89 2.18
CA LEU A 191 12.60 3.39 1.05
C LEU A 191 14.08 3.34 1.40
N LEU A 192 14.64 4.44 1.93
CA LEU A 192 16.04 4.50 2.34
C LEU A 192 16.37 3.43 3.40
N VAL A 193 15.48 3.24 4.38
CA VAL A 193 15.66 2.23 5.43
C VAL A 193 15.62 0.82 4.83
N VAL A 194 14.64 0.52 3.98
CA VAL A 194 14.51 -0.81 3.32
C VAL A 194 15.72 -1.11 2.47
N VAL A 195 16.15 -0.17 1.62
CA VAL A 195 17.33 -0.33 0.74
C VAL A 195 18.60 -0.51 1.57
N PHE A 196 18.81 0.31 2.60
CA PHE A 196 19.97 0.18 3.48
C PHE A 196 19.99 -1.19 4.19
N CYS A 197 18.90 -1.55 4.87
CA CYS A 197 18.83 -2.81 5.61
C CYS A 197 19.01 -4.02 4.70
N SER A 198 18.31 -4.05 3.56
CA SER A 198 18.38 -5.16 2.60
C SER A 198 19.78 -5.29 1.99
N SER A 199 20.40 -4.20 1.57
CA SER A 199 21.77 -4.21 1.03
C SER A 199 22.78 -4.72 2.05
N ARG A 200 22.66 -4.30 3.32
CA ARG A 200 23.54 -4.78 4.40
C ARG A 200 23.33 -6.25 4.70
N ILE A 201 22.07 -6.73 4.70
CA ILE A 201 21.77 -8.16 4.87
C ILE A 201 22.41 -8.96 3.75
N ILE A 202 22.22 -8.58 2.50
CA ILE A 202 22.78 -9.26 1.31
C ILE A 202 24.30 -9.35 1.42
N CYS A 203 24.99 -8.23 1.72
CA CYS A 203 26.45 -8.20 1.90
C CYS A 203 26.94 -9.17 3.02
N ILE A 204 26.23 -9.23 4.15
CA ILE A 204 26.60 -10.14 5.26
C ILE A 204 26.37 -11.61 4.86
N LEU A 205 25.26 -11.91 4.21
CA LEU A 205 24.90 -13.26 3.81
C LEU A 205 25.83 -13.82 2.71
N GLN A 206 26.22 -13.00 1.75
CA GLN A 206 27.15 -13.38 0.68
C GLN A 206 28.53 -13.78 1.23
N LYS A 207 28.97 -13.14 2.32
CA LYS A 207 30.24 -13.48 2.98
C LYS A 207 30.18 -14.80 3.78
N LYS A 208 28.98 -15.28 4.15
CA LYS A 208 28.80 -16.46 5.02
C LYS A 208 28.63 -17.79 4.28
N GLY A 209 28.60 -17.82 2.92
CA GLY A 209 28.62 -19.04 2.13
C GLY A 209 27.35 -19.37 1.34
N LYS A 210 27.39 -20.49 0.59
CA LYS A 210 26.39 -20.86 -0.44
C LYS A 210 24.97 -21.14 0.09
N ASP A 211 24.81 -21.63 1.31
CA ASP A 211 23.52 -22.02 1.88
C ASP A 211 22.60 -20.84 2.18
N LEU A 212 23.16 -19.63 2.23
CA LEU A 212 22.41 -18.39 2.49
C LEU A 212 22.02 -17.61 1.22
N LYS A 213 22.41 -18.09 0.02
CA LYS A 213 22.04 -17.43 -1.26
C LYS A 213 20.51 -17.33 -1.45
N SER A 214 19.77 -18.35 -1.06
CA SER A 214 18.30 -18.34 -1.17
C SER A 214 17.65 -17.31 -0.24
N THR A 215 18.18 -17.07 0.98
CA THR A 215 17.68 -16.02 1.88
C THR A 215 17.99 -14.63 1.34
N SER A 216 19.19 -14.44 0.77
CA SER A 216 19.55 -13.22 0.06
C SER A 216 18.59 -12.94 -1.10
N GLY A 217 18.22 -13.96 -1.88
CA GLY A 217 17.27 -13.86 -2.98
C GLY A 217 15.88 -13.35 -2.53
N ILE A 218 15.35 -13.87 -1.42
CA ILE A 218 14.05 -13.42 -0.88
C ILE A 218 14.12 -11.96 -0.42
N VAL A 219 15.20 -11.55 0.26
CA VAL A 219 15.38 -10.16 0.69
C VAL A 219 15.48 -9.22 -0.49
N THR A 220 16.21 -9.63 -1.53
CA THR A 220 16.34 -8.86 -2.77
C THR A 220 14.98 -8.74 -3.47
N ALA A 221 14.24 -9.83 -3.60
CA ALA A 221 12.91 -9.81 -4.22
C ALA A 221 11.95 -8.87 -3.49
N ASN A 222 11.89 -8.93 -2.15
CA ASN A 222 11.05 -8.02 -1.35
C ASN A 222 11.43 -6.55 -1.54
N MET A 223 12.73 -6.23 -1.60
CA MET A 223 13.20 -4.87 -1.87
C MET A 223 12.77 -4.40 -3.27
N ILE A 224 12.90 -5.25 -4.28
CA ILE A 224 12.52 -4.94 -5.67
C ILE A 224 11.01 -4.71 -5.76
N VAL A 225 10.21 -5.61 -5.17
CA VAL A 225 8.73 -5.49 -5.12
C VAL A 225 8.33 -4.18 -4.45
N PHE A 226 8.94 -3.84 -3.31
CA PHE A 226 8.69 -2.57 -2.61
C PHE A 226 8.93 -1.37 -3.53
N ILE A 227 10.07 -1.33 -4.24
CA ILE A 227 10.41 -0.24 -5.15
C ILE A 227 9.41 -0.16 -6.31
N ILE A 228 9.12 -1.30 -6.97
CA ILE A 228 8.24 -1.33 -8.14
C ILE A 228 6.80 -0.95 -7.78
N CYS A 229 6.29 -1.44 -6.65
CA CYS A 229 4.91 -1.21 -6.26
C CYS A 229 4.66 0.21 -5.73
N TYR A 230 5.61 0.79 -5.01
CA TYR A 230 5.33 2.05 -4.30
C TYR A 230 5.99 3.28 -4.92
N THR A 231 7.04 3.15 -5.72
CA THR A 231 7.66 4.33 -6.37
C THR A 231 6.69 5.03 -7.34
N PRO A 232 5.97 4.31 -8.24
CA PRO A 232 5.13 4.97 -9.24
C PRO A 232 4.05 5.86 -8.60
N ILE A 233 3.37 5.39 -7.55
CA ILE A 233 2.28 6.14 -6.91
C ILE A 233 2.78 7.42 -6.24
N HIS A 234 3.97 7.39 -5.61
CA HIS A 234 4.52 8.58 -4.95
C HIS A 234 5.08 9.60 -5.97
N VAL A 235 5.61 9.12 -7.09
CA VAL A 235 5.94 9.99 -8.23
C VAL A 235 4.68 10.60 -8.82
N ALA A 236 3.60 9.81 -8.98
CA ALA A 236 2.32 10.30 -9.50
C ALA A 236 1.70 11.38 -8.60
N PHE A 237 1.81 11.28 -7.27
CA PHE A 237 1.36 12.35 -6.37
C PHE A 237 2.08 13.66 -6.61
N LEU A 238 3.40 13.63 -6.83
CA LEU A 238 4.18 14.84 -7.14
C LEU A 238 3.81 15.39 -8.52
N VAL A 239 3.74 14.54 -9.53
CA VAL A 239 3.39 14.92 -10.90
C VAL A 239 2.01 15.57 -10.94
N ASN A 240 1.00 14.94 -10.31
CA ASN A 240 -0.36 15.50 -10.26
C ASN A 240 -0.47 16.78 -9.42
N HIS A 241 0.45 17.01 -8.48
CA HIS A 241 0.44 18.25 -7.70
C HIS A 241 1.04 19.43 -8.45
N PHE A 242 2.10 19.20 -9.21
CA PHE A 242 2.84 20.29 -9.90
C PHE A 242 2.33 20.62 -11.30
N ASN A 243 1.51 19.73 -11.91
CA ASN A 243 1.00 19.98 -13.24
C ASN A 243 -0.19 20.94 -13.23
N VAL A 244 -0.18 21.86 -14.19
CA VAL A 244 -1.29 22.81 -14.41
C VAL A 244 -2.44 22.05 -15.09
N VAL A 245 -3.60 22.10 -14.47
CA VAL A 245 -4.81 21.45 -14.99
C VAL A 245 -5.49 22.38 -15.99
N PRO A 246 -5.80 21.93 -17.23
CA PRO A 246 -6.53 22.71 -18.22
C PRO A 246 -7.93 23.10 -17.73
N GLU A 247 -8.47 24.25 -18.15
CA GLU A 247 -9.83 24.67 -17.80
C GLU A 247 -10.90 23.67 -18.25
N ASN A 248 -10.66 22.99 -19.38
CA ASN A 248 -11.56 22.00 -19.96
C ASN A 248 -11.19 20.55 -19.56
N TRP A 249 -10.58 20.35 -18.41
CA TRP A 249 -10.07 19.04 -17.93
C TRP A 249 -11.12 17.92 -17.92
N LYS A 250 -12.41 18.27 -17.85
CA LYS A 250 -13.51 17.29 -17.87
C LYS A 250 -13.66 16.55 -19.20
N CYS A 251 -13.25 17.18 -20.30
CA CYS A 251 -13.36 16.66 -21.67
C CYS A 251 -11.99 16.37 -22.30
N THR A 252 -10.91 16.51 -21.54
CA THR A 252 -9.54 16.39 -22.06
C THR A 252 -8.86 15.18 -21.44
N TYR A 253 -8.21 14.35 -22.27
CA TYR A 253 -7.32 13.31 -21.79
C TYR A 253 -6.15 13.91 -21.04
N ILE A 254 -5.92 13.45 -19.79
CA ILE A 254 -4.82 13.92 -18.92
C ILE A 254 -3.94 12.74 -18.60
N PRO A 255 -2.76 12.62 -19.24
CA PRO A 255 -1.86 11.48 -19.06
C PRO A 255 -1.39 11.30 -17.61
N GLU A 256 -1.23 12.40 -16.87
CA GLU A 256 -0.83 12.38 -15.45
C GLU A 256 -1.88 11.71 -14.57
N HIS A 257 -3.15 11.90 -14.89
CA HIS A 257 -4.24 11.23 -14.18
C HIS A 257 -4.24 9.72 -14.46
N VAL A 258 -4.07 9.34 -15.71
CA VAL A 258 -3.94 7.91 -16.08
C VAL A 258 -2.73 7.30 -15.38
N PHE A 259 -1.62 8.01 -15.32
CA PHE A 259 -0.44 7.57 -14.59
C PHE A 259 -0.71 7.37 -13.09
N LEU A 260 -1.49 8.26 -12.46
CA LEU A 260 -1.91 8.10 -11.05
C LEU A 260 -2.75 6.83 -10.87
N VAL A 261 -3.79 6.64 -11.69
CA VAL A 261 -4.70 5.50 -11.59
C VAL A 261 -3.98 4.16 -11.82
N VAL A 262 -3.10 4.09 -12.83
CA VAL A 262 -2.26 2.91 -13.08
C VAL A 262 -1.29 2.66 -11.93
N SER A 263 -0.72 3.72 -11.35
CA SER A 263 0.19 3.61 -10.21
C SER A 263 -0.52 3.12 -8.94
N GLU A 264 -1.76 3.51 -8.71
CA GLU A 264 -2.61 2.97 -7.63
C GLU A 264 -2.88 1.48 -7.81
N TRP A 265 -3.17 1.06 -9.05
CA TRP A 265 -3.34 -0.35 -9.37
C TRP A 265 -2.06 -1.15 -9.14
N ILE A 266 -0.89 -0.64 -9.58
CA ILE A 266 0.41 -1.25 -9.31
C ILE A 266 0.64 -1.38 -7.80
N ALA A 267 0.37 -0.34 -7.02
CA ALA A 267 0.51 -0.38 -5.58
C ALA A 267 -0.41 -1.45 -4.93
N ALA A 268 -1.64 -1.60 -5.43
CA ALA A 268 -2.57 -2.61 -4.95
C ALA A 268 -2.08 -4.05 -5.20
N THR A 269 -1.28 -4.31 -6.26
CA THR A 269 -0.73 -5.64 -6.54
C THR A 269 0.22 -6.14 -5.45
N ASN A 270 0.75 -5.23 -4.60
CA ASN A 270 1.65 -5.61 -3.50
C ASN A 270 1.02 -6.64 -2.55
N CYS A 271 -0.30 -6.60 -2.31
CA CYS A 271 -0.98 -7.56 -1.44
C CYS A 271 -0.82 -9.02 -1.90
N CYS A 272 -0.61 -9.26 -3.20
CA CYS A 272 -0.34 -10.59 -3.73
C CYS A 272 1.11 -11.01 -3.47
N PHE A 273 2.06 -10.10 -3.63
CA PHE A 273 3.49 -10.37 -3.45
C PHE A 273 3.88 -10.54 -1.99
N ASP A 274 3.29 -9.78 -1.10
CA ASP A 274 3.51 -9.91 0.34
C ASP A 274 3.16 -11.32 0.82
N SER A 275 2.02 -11.85 0.40
CA SER A 275 1.58 -13.21 0.75
C SER A 275 2.53 -14.30 0.24
N ILE A 276 3.08 -14.16 -0.98
CA ILE A 276 4.08 -15.09 -1.52
C ILE A 276 5.37 -15.04 -0.69
N SER A 277 5.79 -13.85 -0.32
CA SER A 277 6.96 -13.63 0.53
C SER A 277 6.82 -14.33 1.89
N TYR A 278 5.62 -14.30 2.48
CA TYR A 278 5.34 -15.01 3.76
C TYR A 278 5.44 -16.51 3.60
N TYR A 279 4.86 -17.07 2.55
CA TYR A 279 4.93 -18.49 2.29
C TYR A 279 6.39 -18.98 2.16
N LEU A 280 7.20 -18.27 1.38
CA LEU A 280 8.61 -18.60 1.19
C LEU A 280 9.40 -18.52 2.49
N LEU A 281 9.11 -17.53 3.33
CA LEU A 281 9.75 -17.36 4.62
C LEU A 281 9.33 -18.43 5.63
N LEU A 282 8.03 -18.74 5.70
CA LEU A 282 7.52 -19.79 6.58
C LEU A 282 8.10 -21.15 6.22
N LYS A 283 8.14 -21.51 4.93
CA LYS A 283 8.71 -22.77 4.47
C LYS A 283 10.16 -22.94 4.89
N ARG A 284 10.95 -21.86 4.87
CA ARG A 284 12.39 -21.92 5.16
C ARG A 284 12.73 -21.92 6.66
N PHE A 285 11.89 -21.35 7.51
CA PHE A 285 12.12 -21.33 8.95
C PHE A 285 11.59 -22.58 9.66
N TYR A 286 10.85 -23.45 8.95
CA TYR A 286 10.20 -24.64 9.51
C TYR A 286 10.55 -25.95 8.78
N SER A 287 11.37 -25.92 7.74
CA SER A 287 12.07 -27.07 7.17
C SER A 287 13.51 -27.13 7.75
#